data_71cc652190579b6385512fdfd0355493
#
_entry.id   71cc652190579b6385512fdfd0355493
#
_cell.length_a   1.000
_cell.length_b   1.000
_cell.length_c   1.000
_cell.angle_alpha   90.00
_cell.angle_beta   90.00
_cell.angle_gamma   90.00
#
_symmetry.space_group_name_H-M   'P 1'
#
loop_
_entity.id
_entity.type
_entity.pdbx_description
1 polymer ?
#
loop_
_entity_poly.entity_id
_entity_poly.type
_entity_poly.pdbx_seq_one_letter_code
_entity_poly.pdbx_strand_id
1 'polypeptide(L)'
;LKYYYDNTWKPQYDRWLNLLAGWTLHKDYPIIAWNAALTTDMIFTQPVVYEFGNIKCPTLLIIGTRDRTAIGRERASKDIQLKMGLYNELGKKTQKAIPNSTLVELDNIGHLPHIESFDRFIKPLIEFIQK
;
A
#
# COMPACT_ATOMS: atom_id res chain seq x y z
N LEU A 1 5.36 -3.87 -12.32
CA LEU A 1 5.73 -5.21 -11.89
C LEU A 1 6.79 -5.17 -10.77
N LYS A 2 7.86 -4.38 -10.95
CA LYS A 2 9.01 -4.27 -10.02
C LYS A 2 8.63 -3.98 -8.57
N TYR A 3 7.75 -3.02 -8.33
CA TYR A 3 7.37 -2.59 -6.98
C TYR A 3 6.29 -3.45 -6.33
N TYR A 4 5.63 -4.30 -7.12
CA TYR A 4 4.60 -5.22 -6.65
C TYR A 4 5.14 -6.63 -6.45
N TYR A 5 5.91 -7.19 -7.42
CA TYR A 5 6.21 -8.61 -7.50
C TYR A 5 7.65 -8.92 -7.89
N ASP A 6 8.58 -8.03 -7.60
CA ASP A 6 10.01 -8.17 -7.89
C ASP A 6 10.34 -8.52 -9.36
N ASN A 7 9.63 -7.91 -10.30
CA ASN A 7 9.68 -8.21 -11.74
C ASN A 7 9.34 -9.67 -12.11
N THR A 8 8.95 -10.51 -11.15
CA THR A 8 8.65 -11.92 -11.38
C THR A 8 7.16 -12.15 -11.23
N TRP A 9 6.51 -12.59 -12.31
CA TRP A 9 5.12 -13.02 -12.23
C TRP A 9 5.05 -14.49 -11.79
N LYS A 10 4.14 -14.80 -10.88
CA LYS A 10 3.87 -16.17 -10.44
C LYS A 10 2.41 -16.52 -10.70
N PRO A 11 2.07 -17.75 -11.11
CA PRO A 11 0.68 -18.13 -11.41
C PRO A 11 -0.31 -17.86 -10.28
N GLN A 12 0.12 -17.90 -9.04
CA GLN A 12 -0.72 -17.59 -7.88
C GLN A 12 -1.25 -16.16 -7.84
N TYR A 13 -0.69 -15.24 -8.64
CA TYR A 13 -1.15 -13.85 -8.74
C TYR A 13 -2.29 -13.69 -9.74
N ASP A 14 -2.50 -14.64 -10.65
CA ASP A 14 -3.50 -14.57 -11.72
C ASP A 14 -4.91 -14.33 -11.17
N ARG A 15 -5.26 -14.98 -10.07
CA ARG A 15 -6.59 -14.84 -9.44
C ARG A 15 -6.88 -13.38 -9.05
N TRP A 16 -5.89 -12.65 -8.59
CA TRP A 16 -6.04 -11.25 -8.18
C TRP A 16 -6.14 -10.32 -9.38
N LEU A 17 -5.35 -10.59 -10.42
CA LEU A 17 -5.47 -9.87 -11.69
C LEU A 17 -6.83 -10.11 -12.33
N ASN A 18 -7.29 -11.35 -12.36
CA ASN A 18 -8.59 -11.73 -12.93
C ASN A 18 -9.76 -11.09 -12.19
N LEU A 19 -9.65 -10.92 -10.87
CA LEU A 19 -10.65 -10.18 -10.08
C LEU A 19 -10.76 -8.72 -10.56
N LEU A 20 -9.63 -8.03 -10.72
CA LEU A 20 -9.60 -6.64 -11.19
C LEU A 20 -10.05 -6.52 -12.66
N ALA A 21 -9.63 -7.46 -13.51
CA ALA A 21 -10.07 -7.51 -14.89
C ALA A 21 -11.60 -7.73 -14.99
N GLY A 22 -12.15 -8.58 -14.13
CA GLY A 22 -13.60 -8.81 -14.06
C GLY A 22 -14.41 -7.55 -13.76
N TRP A 23 -13.88 -6.65 -12.94
CA TRP A 23 -14.54 -5.36 -12.67
C TRP A 23 -14.69 -4.52 -13.94
N THR A 24 -13.69 -4.51 -14.82
CA THR A 24 -13.74 -3.73 -16.06
C THR A 24 -14.76 -4.27 -17.08
N LEU A 25 -15.14 -5.53 -16.95
CA LEU A 25 -16.12 -6.19 -17.81
C LEU A 25 -17.55 -6.12 -17.24
N HIS A 26 -17.70 -5.66 -15.98
CA HIS A 26 -19.01 -5.60 -15.34
C HIS A 26 -19.82 -4.39 -15.84
N LYS A 27 -21.15 -4.55 -15.96
CA LYS A 27 -22.04 -3.47 -16.39
C LYS A 27 -21.97 -2.20 -15.52
N ASP A 28 -21.65 -2.35 -14.24
CA ASP A 28 -21.53 -1.27 -13.27
C ASP A 28 -20.12 -0.65 -13.22
N TYR A 29 -19.22 -1.01 -14.16
CA TYR A 29 -17.87 -0.44 -14.22
C TYR A 29 -17.84 1.10 -14.25
N PRO A 30 -18.74 1.82 -14.94
CA PRO A 30 -18.78 3.28 -14.88
C PRO A 30 -18.93 3.83 -13.45
N ILE A 31 -19.70 3.15 -12.58
CA ILE A 31 -19.88 3.53 -11.17
C ILE A 31 -18.58 3.26 -10.40
N ILE A 32 -17.95 2.12 -10.65
CA ILE A 32 -16.66 1.76 -10.03
C ILE A 32 -15.59 2.78 -10.41
N ALA A 33 -15.50 3.14 -11.69
CA ALA A 33 -14.54 4.13 -12.19
C ALA A 33 -14.77 5.52 -11.60
N TRP A 34 -16.04 5.94 -11.47
CA TRP A 34 -16.40 7.20 -10.83
C TRP A 34 -15.98 7.24 -9.36
N ASN A 35 -16.29 6.19 -8.59
CA ASN A 35 -15.89 6.09 -7.19
C ASN A 35 -14.37 6.07 -7.02
N ALA A 36 -13.64 5.39 -7.92
CA ALA A 36 -12.18 5.42 -7.93
C ALA A 36 -11.62 6.83 -8.19
N ALA A 37 -12.24 7.59 -9.09
CA ALA A 37 -11.86 8.98 -9.35
C ALA A 37 -12.11 9.87 -8.12
N LEU A 38 -13.27 9.76 -7.46
CA LEU A 38 -13.58 10.48 -6.22
C LEU A 38 -12.59 10.12 -5.09
N THR A 39 -12.27 8.84 -4.92
CA THR A 39 -11.27 8.39 -3.93
C THR A 39 -9.90 9.00 -4.22
N THR A 40 -9.50 9.06 -5.48
CA THR A 40 -8.23 9.68 -5.89
C THR A 40 -8.22 11.18 -5.58
N ASP A 41 -9.33 11.89 -5.84
CA ASP A 41 -9.49 13.30 -5.48
C ASP A 41 -9.37 13.52 -3.98
N MET A 42 -10.00 12.68 -3.15
CA MET A 42 -9.91 12.74 -1.69
C MET A 42 -8.47 12.60 -1.19
N ILE A 43 -7.64 11.75 -1.80
CA ILE A 43 -6.24 11.58 -1.40
C ILE A 43 -5.46 12.88 -1.53
N PHE A 44 -5.75 13.70 -2.55
CA PHE A 44 -5.06 14.97 -2.77
C PHE A 44 -5.67 16.13 -1.99
N THR A 45 -6.97 16.13 -1.79
CA THR A 45 -7.70 17.26 -1.19
C THR A 45 -7.90 17.12 0.32
N GLN A 46 -7.81 15.90 0.86
CA GLN A 46 -8.04 15.57 2.26
C GLN A 46 -6.90 14.69 2.83
N PRO A 47 -5.66 15.20 2.89
CA PRO A 47 -4.50 14.40 3.31
C PRO A 47 -4.56 14.12 4.82
N VAL A 48 -4.84 12.87 5.19
CA VAL A 48 -4.96 12.40 6.59
C VAL A 48 -3.61 12.33 7.33
N VAL A 49 -2.50 12.54 6.68
CA VAL A 49 -1.16 12.50 7.29
C VAL A 49 -1.02 13.48 8.46
N TYR A 50 -1.72 14.59 8.44
CA TYR A 50 -1.72 15.59 9.50
C TYR A 50 -2.52 15.14 10.74
N GLU A 51 -3.34 14.10 10.62
CA GLU A 51 -4.19 13.55 11.67
C GLU A 51 -3.57 12.31 12.36
N PHE A 52 -2.43 11.85 11.91
CA PHE A 52 -1.78 10.64 12.44
C PHE A 52 -1.54 10.71 13.96
N GLY A 53 -1.22 11.88 14.50
CA GLY A 53 -1.07 12.10 15.95
C GLY A 53 -2.35 11.92 16.76
N ASN A 54 -3.52 11.97 16.11
CA ASN A 54 -4.83 11.79 16.74
C ASN A 54 -5.26 10.33 16.85
N ILE A 55 -4.54 9.40 16.23
CA ILE A 55 -4.83 7.96 16.30
C ILE A 55 -4.46 7.45 17.71
N LYS A 56 -5.46 7.01 18.47
CA LYS A 56 -5.29 6.56 19.87
C LYS A 56 -5.30 5.03 20.01
N CYS A 57 -5.86 4.32 19.03
CA CYS A 57 -5.89 2.86 19.04
C CYS A 57 -4.49 2.28 18.76
N PRO A 58 -4.20 1.06 19.27
CA PRO A 58 -3.03 0.32 18.85
C PRO A 58 -3.03 0.15 17.31
N THR A 59 -1.90 0.41 16.68
CA THR A 59 -1.78 0.43 15.21
C THR A 59 -0.61 -0.44 14.77
N LEU A 60 -0.85 -1.36 13.85
CA LEU A 60 0.19 -2.15 13.20
C LEU A 60 0.45 -1.61 11.79
N LEU A 61 1.71 -1.30 11.51
CA LEU A 61 2.20 -0.92 10.18
C LEU A 61 3.02 -2.08 9.62
N ILE A 62 2.59 -2.66 8.49
CA ILE A 62 3.35 -3.70 7.79
C ILE A 62 3.79 -3.13 6.45
N ILE A 63 5.08 -2.94 6.26
CA ILE A 63 5.67 -2.23 5.12
C ILE A 63 6.64 -3.14 4.38
N GLY A 64 6.47 -3.26 3.06
CA GLY A 64 7.47 -3.88 2.18
C GLY A 64 8.58 -2.89 1.81
N THR A 65 9.83 -3.23 2.09
CA THR A 65 10.96 -2.28 1.90
C THR A 65 11.27 -1.96 0.43
N ARG A 66 10.84 -2.83 -0.51
CA ARG A 66 10.99 -2.62 -1.96
C ARG A 66 9.89 -1.75 -2.56
N ASP A 67 8.82 -1.46 -1.82
CA ASP A 67 7.72 -0.66 -2.31
C ASP A 67 8.18 0.77 -2.65
N ARG A 68 7.78 1.22 -3.82
CA ARG A 68 8.04 2.57 -4.35
C ARG A 68 6.79 3.15 -5.01
N THR A 69 5.62 2.59 -4.70
CA THR A 69 4.37 3.09 -5.27
C THR A 69 4.04 4.48 -4.73
N ALA A 70 3.56 5.34 -5.60
CA ALA A 70 3.04 6.65 -5.23
C ALA A 70 2.11 7.14 -6.34
N ILE A 71 0.94 7.65 -5.96
CA ILE A 71 -0.03 8.18 -6.93
C ILE A 71 0.60 9.37 -7.67
N GLY A 72 0.51 9.36 -9.00
CA GLY A 72 1.03 10.42 -9.87
C GLY A 72 2.55 10.38 -10.08
N ARG A 73 3.25 9.38 -9.54
CA ARG A 73 4.71 9.28 -9.67
C ARG A 73 5.16 9.26 -11.14
N GLU A 74 4.46 8.55 -12.00
CA GLU A 74 4.77 8.45 -13.43
C GLU A 74 4.63 9.78 -14.20
N ARG A 75 3.90 10.74 -13.63
CA ARG A 75 3.70 12.08 -14.20
C ARG A 75 4.66 13.13 -13.65
N ALA A 76 5.38 12.80 -12.59
CA ALA A 76 6.34 13.69 -11.96
C ALA A 76 7.66 13.74 -12.74
N SER A 77 8.45 14.80 -12.58
CA SER A 77 9.80 14.87 -13.10
C SER A 77 10.70 13.79 -12.47
N LYS A 78 11.77 13.40 -13.15
CA LYS A 78 12.65 12.30 -12.69
C LYS A 78 13.26 12.53 -11.30
N ASP A 79 13.65 13.75 -11.00
CA ASP A 79 14.17 14.15 -9.70
C ASP A 79 13.12 14.03 -8.58
N ILE A 80 11.86 14.35 -8.86
CA ILE A 80 10.75 14.15 -7.93
C ILE A 80 10.43 12.66 -7.79
N GLN A 81 10.40 11.90 -8.88
CA GLN A 81 10.17 10.46 -8.85
C GLN A 81 11.15 9.72 -7.93
N LEU A 82 12.41 10.19 -7.85
CA LEU A 82 13.42 9.60 -6.97
C LEU A 82 13.08 9.78 -5.48
N LYS A 83 12.34 10.84 -5.14
CA LYS A 83 11.94 11.19 -3.77
C LYS A 83 10.59 10.63 -3.35
N MET A 84 9.79 10.09 -4.30
CA MET A 84 8.45 9.56 -4.05
C MET A 84 8.48 8.08 -3.68
N GLY A 85 7.58 7.67 -2.79
CA GLY A 85 7.35 6.27 -2.44
C GLY A 85 8.55 5.59 -1.78
N LEU A 86 9.28 6.30 -0.93
CA LEU A 86 10.39 5.75 -0.13
C LEU A 86 9.84 5.05 1.11
N TYR A 87 9.20 3.90 0.95
CA TYR A 87 8.48 3.23 2.06
C TYR A 87 9.39 2.77 3.19
N ASN A 88 10.65 2.47 2.93
CA ASN A 88 11.68 2.25 3.95
C ASN A 88 11.88 3.45 4.89
N GLU A 89 11.59 4.66 4.43
CA GLU A 89 11.59 5.88 5.25
C GLU A 89 10.19 6.25 5.73
N LEU A 90 9.19 6.13 4.84
CA LEU A 90 7.81 6.50 5.13
C LEU A 90 7.25 5.66 6.28
N GLY A 91 7.54 4.36 6.33
CA GLY A 91 7.11 3.48 7.43
C GLY A 91 7.59 4.02 8.78
N LYS A 92 8.87 4.39 8.89
CA LYS A 92 9.47 4.95 10.10
C LYS A 92 8.91 6.33 10.48
N LYS A 93 8.65 7.18 9.47
CA LYS A 93 8.01 8.49 9.68
C LYS A 93 6.58 8.32 10.19
N THR A 94 5.83 7.40 9.60
CA THR A 94 4.45 7.10 10.02
C THR A 94 4.41 6.52 11.43
N GLN A 95 5.31 5.60 11.76
CA GLN A 95 5.45 5.05 13.11
C GLN A 95 5.71 6.14 14.16
N LYS A 96 6.58 7.10 13.85
CA LYS A 96 6.83 8.24 14.76
C LYS A 96 5.63 9.17 14.90
N ALA A 97 4.80 9.27 13.89
CA ALA A 97 3.63 10.15 13.89
C ALA A 97 2.41 9.55 14.61
N ILE A 98 2.30 8.23 14.68
CA ILE A 98 1.18 7.52 15.34
C ILE A 98 1.65 7.03 16.72
N PRO A 99 1.09 7.55 17.84
CA PRO A 99 1.62 7.29 19.19
C PRO A 99 1.73 5.83 19.59
N ASN A 100 0.73 5.00 19.30
CA ASN A 100 0.67 3.58 19.72
C ASN A 100 0.89 2.65 18.51
N SER A 101 1.90 2.92 17.69
CA SER A 101 2.15 2.11 16.50
C SER A 101 3.34 1.16 16.64
N THR A 102 3.20 0.01 16.01
CA THR A 102 4.27 -0.99 15.82
C THR A 102 4.57 -1.07 14.33
N LEU A 103 5.85 -0.98 13.95
CA LEU A 103 6.29 -1.13 12.57
C LEU A 103 6.94 -2.50 12.36
N VAL A 104 6.49 -3.19 11.33
CA VAL A 104 7.11 -4.42 10.80
C VAL A 104 7.55 -4.15 9.37
N GLU A 105 8.85 -4.15 9.13
CA GLU A 105 9.43 -4.01 7.80
C GLU A 105 9.69 -5.42 7.21
N LEU A 106 9.07 -5.70 6.06
CA LEU A 106 9.27 -6.94 5.32
C LEU A 106 10.31 -6.70 4.22
N ASP A 107 11.52 -7.19 4.48
CA ASP A 107 12.64 -6.97 3.57
C ASP A 107 12.40 -7.57 2.19
N ASN A 108 12.71 -6.79 1.17
CA ASN A 108 12.55 -7.09 -0.26
C ASN A 108 11.12 -7.51 -0.67
N ILE A 109 10.10 -7.06 0.05
CA ILE A 109 8.69 -7.23 -0.34
C ILE A 109 8.17 -5.93 -0.94
N GLY A 110 7.27 -6.06 -1.93
CA GLY A 110 6.66 -4.92 -2.62
C GLY A 110 5.37 -4.43 -1.98
N HIS A 111 4.54 -3.79 -2.79
CA HIS A 111 3.33 -3.08 -2.37
C HIS A 111 2.23 -3.99 -1.79
N LEU A 112 2.21 -5.26 -2.15
CA LEU A 112 1.15 -6.20 -1.76
C LEU A 112 1.72 -7.38 -0.96
N PRO A 113 2.24 -7.15 0.26
CA PRO A 113 2.89 -8.19 1.05
C PRO A 113 1.98 -9.39 1.32
N HIS A 114 0.69 -9.17 1.53
CA HIS A 114 -0.32 -10.22 1.73
C HIS A 114 -0.56 -11.13 0.50
N ILE A 115 -0.14 -10.70 -0.68
CA ILE A 115 -0.19 -11.50 -1.91
C ILE A 115 1.20 -12.05 -2.24
N GLU A 116 2.23 -11.24 -2.14
CA GLU A 116 3.60 -11.59 -2.54
C GLU A 116 4.24 -12.61 -1.57
N SER A 117 4.01 -12.45 -0.28
CA SER A 117 4.60 -13.26 0.79
C SER A 117 3.65 -13.38 1.99
N PHE A 118 2.59 -14.17 1.81
CA PHE A 118 1.51 -14.29 2.79
C PHE A 118 2.01 -14.73 4.17
N ASP A 119 2.88 -15.71 4.24
CA ASP A 119 3.38 -16.24 5.52
C ASP A 119 4.16 -15.19 6.33
N ARG A 120 4.92 -14.34 5.64
CA ARG A 120 5.64 -13.24 6.30
C ARG A 120 4.72 -12.10 6.74
N PHE A 121 3.61 -11.91 6.03
CA PHE A 121 2.60 -10.90 6.35
C PHE A 121 1.68 -11.34 7.48
N ILE A 122 1.17 -12.58 7.43
CA ILE A 122 0.11 -13.02 8.35
C ILE A 122 0.61 -13.20 9.79
N LYS A 123 1.87 -13.61 9.96
CA LYS A 123 2.44 -13.86 11.30
C LYS A 123 2.40 -12.62 12.19
N PRO A 124 3.00 -11.48 11.84
CA PRO A 124 2.94 -10.27 12.68
C PRO A 124 1.52 -9.73 12.85
N LEU A 125 0.64 -9.95 11.87
CA LEU A 125 -0.77 -9.56 11.98
C LEU A 125 -1.48 -10.36 13.08
N ILE A 126 -1.35 -11.68 13.09
CA ILE A 126 -1.94 -12.55 14.14
C ILE A 126 -1.38 -12.22 15.50
N GLU A 127 -0.05 -12.09 15.62
CA GLU A 127 0.61 -11.71 16.87
C GLU A 127 0.11 -10.36 17.43
N PHE A 128 -0.23 -9.42 16.55
CA PHE A 128 -0.76 -8.12 16.96
C PHE A 128 -2.23 -8.20 17.42
N ILE A 129 -3.07 -8.98 16.73
CA ILE A 129 -4.50 -9.10 17.06
C ILE A 129 -4.72 -9.88 18.37
N GLN A 130 -3.81 -10.79 18.72
CA GLN A 130 -3.90 -11.62 19.92
C GLN A 130 -3.40 -10.94 21.21
N LYS A 131 -2.87 -9.72 21.11
CA LYS A 131 -2.45 -8.90 22.27
C LYS A 131 -3.64 -8.17 22.89
#